data_71c13dacf873db178fa7fb6203f5eee9
#
_entry.id   71c13dacf873db178fa7fb6203f5eee9
#
_cell.length_a   1.000
_cell.length_b   1.000
_cell.length_c   1.000
_cell.angle_alpha   90.00
_cell.angle_beta   90.00
_cell.angle_gamma   90.00
#
_symmetry.space_group_name_H-M   'P 1'
#
loop_
_entity.id
_entity.type
_entity.pdbx_description
1 polymer ?
#
loop_
_entity_poly.entity_id
_entity_poly.type
_entity_poly.pdbx_seq_one_letter_code
_entity_poly.pdbx_strand_id
1 'polypeptide(L)'
;MKGTEHFTRTIAEYLNQRAMTDPMFAPNLMKPNKNIEECITYILNEVQKSGCNGFEDNEIYSMAVHYYDEDDLEVGNAIPYNVVVNHTIVLTDEEKAEARQQALAQYQAEELRKLQDRKRSKPKNEAGTEEACTSILKVHIISGKVCIS
;
A
#
# COMPACT_ATOMS: atom_id res chain seq x y z
N MET A 1 1.89 10.73 -0.62
CA MET A 1 1.32 11.13 -1.92
C MET A 1 0.89 9.97 -2.84
N LYS A 2 1.12 8.72 -2.48
CA LYS A 2 0.73 7.58 -3.32
C LYS A 2 -0.79 7.39 -3.51
N GLY A 3 -1.62 7.82 -2.58
CA GLY A 3 -3.08 7.72 -2.70
C GLY A 3 -3.68 8.66 -3.74
N THR A 4 -3.09 9.81 -3.95
CA THR A 4 -3.57 10.83 -4.89
C THR A 4 -3.33 10.42 -6.34
N GLU A 5 -2.16 9.84 -6.63
CA GLU A 5 -1.84 9.33 -7.99
C GLU A 5 -2.74 8.18 -8.40
N HIS A 6 -3.02 7.28 -7.48
CA HIS A 6 -3.94 6.17 -7.75
C HIS A 6 -5.35 6.67 -8.04
N PHE A 7 -5.85 7.60 -7.23
CA PHE A 7 -7.16 8.20 -7.42
C PHE A 7 -7.26 8.91 -8.78
N THR A 8 -6.29 9.74 -9.13
CA THR A 8 -6.21 10.42 -10.42
C THR A 8 -6.22 9.44 -11.58
N ARG A 9 -5.45 8.35 -11.48
CA ARG A 9 -5.41 7.31 -12.52
C ARG A 9 -6.75 6.60 -12.66
N THR A 10 -7.40 6.24 -11.56
CA THR A 10 -8.71 5.58 -11.59
C THR A 10 -9.77 6.46 -12.27
N ILE A 11 -9.79 7.76 -11.98
CA ILE A 11 -10.71 8.70 -12.64
C ILE A 11 -10.38 8.82 -14.12
N ALA A 12 -9.10 8.95 -14.48
CA ALA A 12 -8.68 9.04 -15.87
C ALA A 12 -9.04 7.78 -16.68
N GLU A 13 -8.87 6.60 -16.11
CA GLU A 13 -9.26 5.33 -16.74
C GLU A 13 -10.77 5.25 -16.96
N TYR A 14 -11.56 5.63 -15.97
CA TYR A 14 -13.01 5.68 -16.11
C TYR A 14 -13.45 6.63 -17.22
N LEU A 15 -12.91 7.85 -17.26
CA LEU A 15 -13.23 8.86 -18.28
C LEU A 15 -12.84 8.37 -19.69
N ASN A 16 -11.71 7.71 -19.83
CA ASN A 16 -11.29 7.12 -21.10
C ASN A 16 -12.22 5.98 -21.56
N GLN A 17 -12.62 5.10 -20.64
CA GLN A 17 -13.58 4.04 -20.95
C GLN A 17 -14.94 4.62 -21.38
N ARG A 18 -15.38 5.66 -20.68
CA ARG A 18 -16.63 6.34 -21.04
C ARG A 18 -16.53 6.99 -22.42
N ALA A 19 -15.42 7.66 -22.74
CA ALA A 19 -15.19 8.25 -24.05
C ALA A 19 -15.19 7.22 -25.18
N MET A 20 -14.76 5.99 -24.92
CA MET A 20 -14.84 4.88 -25.90
C MET A 20 -16.26 4.38 -26.11
N THR A 21 -17.10 4.43 -25.08
CA THR A 21 -18.48 3.93 -25.11
C THR A 21 -19.47 5.01 -25.54
N ASP A 22 -19.21 6.26 -25.18
CA ASP A 22 -20.08 7.39 -25.43
C ASP A 22 -19.44 8.38 -26.40
N PRO A 23 -19.82 8.38 -27.69
CA PRO A 23 -19.28 9.28 -28.69
C PRO A 23 -19.65 10.73 -28.46
N MET A 24 -20.65 11.04 -27.64
CA MET A 24 -21.02 12.40 -27.28
C MET A 24 -20.10 12.98 -26.21
N PHE A 25 -19.57 12.13 -25.35
CA PHE A 25 -18.64 12.53 -24.29
C PHE A 25 -17.19 12.65 -24.78
N ALA A 26 -16.79 11.86 -25.76
CA ALA A 26 -15.41 11.84 -26.27
C ALA A 26 -14.86 13.22 -26.66
N PRO A 27 -15.60 14.14 -27.33
CA PRO A 27 -15.11 15.49 -27.62
C PRO A 27 -14.88 16.33 -26.37
N ASN A 28 -15.68 16.13 -25.31
CA ASN A 28 -15.56 16.88 -24.06
C ASN A 28 -14.25 16.54 -23.33
N LEU A 29 -13.83 15.28 -23.38
CA LEU A 29 -12.53 14.87 -22.81
C LEU A 29 -11.32 15.48 -23.54
N MET A 30 -11.49 15.80 -24.83
CA MET A 30 -10.45 16.36 -25.68
C MET A 30 -10.34 17.89 -25.61
N LYS A 31 -11.16 18.57 -24.82
CA LYS A 31 -11.12 20.03 -24.69
C LYS A 31 -9.78 20.52 -24.15
N PRO A 32 -9.12 21.49 -24.80
CA PRO A 32 -7.78 21.97 -24.41
C PRO A 32 -7.77 22.76 -23.09
N ASN A 33 -8.91 23.30 -22.68
CA ASN A 33 -9.11 24.04 -21.44
C ASN A 33 -9.48 23.16 -20.24
N LYS A 34 -9.56 21.86 -20.43
CA LYS A 34 -9.89 20.89 -19.38
C LYS A 34 -8.71 19.95 -19.15
N ASN A 35 -8.41 19.68 -17.90
CA ASN A 35 -7.35 18.74 -17.53
C ASN A 35 -7.77 17.90 -16.31
N ILE A 36 -7.10 16.77 -16.12
CA ILE A 36 -7.42 15.83 -15.06
C ILE A 36 -7.11 16.39 -13.66
N GLU A 37 -6.10 17.20 -13.53
CA GLU A 37 -5.70 17.78 -12.24
C GLU A 37 -6.75 18.78 -11.73
N GLU A 38 -7.28 19.60 -12.61
CA GLU A 38 -8.40 20.50 -12.29
C GLU A 38 -9.69 19.71 -12.00
N CYS A 39 -9.95 18.65 -12.74
CA CYS A 39 -11.06 17.76 -12.49
C CYS A 39 -11.00 17.17 -11.06
N ILE A 40 -9.84 16.69 -10.66
CA ILE A 40 -9.62 16.17 -9.30
C ILE A 40 -9.82 17.29 -8.26
N THR A 41 -9.27 18.46 -8.50
CA THR A 41 -9.45 19.63 -7.62
C THR A 41 -10.92 20.00 -7.47
N TYR A 42 -11.67 19.99 -8.56
CA TYR A 42 -13.12 20.22 -8.56
C TYR A 42 -13.86 19.18 -7.71
N ILE A 43 -13.62 17.89 -7.96
CA ILE A 43 -14.24 16.80 -7.19
C ILE A 43 -14.02 16.98 -5.69
N LEU A 44 -12.79 17.30 -5.30
CA LEU A 44 -12.42 17.44 -3.90
C LEU A 44 -13.04 18.66 -3.23
N ASN A 45 -13.17 19.77 -3.96
CA ASN A 45 -13.91 20.93 -3.47
C ASN A 45 -15.40 20.61 -3.26
N GLU A 46 -16.01 19.87 -4.18
CA GLU A 46 -17.41 19.45 -4.05
C GLU A 46 -17.59 18.47 -2.87
N VAL A 47 -16.71 17.51 -2.71
CA VAL A 47 -16.67 16.61 -1.56
C VAL A 47 -16.55 17.38 -0.24
N GLN A 48 -15.67 18.36 -0.18
CA GLN A 48 -15.50 19.20 1.00
C GLN A 48 -16.75 20.04 1.31
N LYS A 49 -17.35 20.64 0.28
CA LYS A 49 -18.59 21.43 0.44
C LYS A 49 -19.76 20.59 0.95
N SER A 50 -19.83 19.33 0.54
CA SER A 50 -20.90 18.42 0.99
C SER A 50 -20.81 18.05 2.47
N GLY A 51 -19.62 18.15 3.08
CA GLY A 51 -19.36 17.79 4.46
C GLY A 51 -19.45 16.28 4.76
N CYS A 52 -19.58 15.44 3.74
CA CYS A 52 -19.62 13.99 3.86
C CYS A 52 -18.21 13.39 3.80
N ASN A 53 -17.96 12.35 4.61
CA ASN A 53 -16.67 11.67 4.68
C ASN A 53 -16.57 10.43 3.77
N GLY A 54 -17.64 10.06 3.08
CA GLY A 54 -17.71 8.91 2.20
C GLY A 54 -18.62 9.17 1.02
N PHE A 55 -18.19 8.77 -0.15
CA PHE A 55 -18.94 8.84 -1.41
C PHE A 55 -18.88 7.48 -2.10
N GLU A 56 -19.93 7.16 -2.83
CA GLU A 56 -19.89 6.03 -3.74
C GLU A 56 -19.07 6.37 -4.97
N ASP A 57 -18.45 5.36 -5.56
CA ASP A 57 -17.62 5.52 -6.78
C ASP A 57 -18.43 6.18 -7.91
N ASN A 58 -19.69 5.83 -8.05
CA ASN A 58 -20.59 6.41 -9.06
C ASN A 58 -20.83 7.92 -8.88
N GLU A 59 -20.89 8.39 -7.63
CA GLU A 59 -21.04 9.82 -7.34
C GLU A 59 -19.80 10.59 -7.76
N ILE A 60 -18.62 10.04 -7.42
CA ILE A 60 -17.32 10.63 -7.81
C ILE A 60 -17.18 10.65 -9.33
N TYR A 61 -17.53 9.56 -10.01
CA TYR A 61 -17.49 9.49 -11.47
C TYR A 61 -18.47 10.46 -12.13
N SER A 62 -19.64 10.65 -11.54
CA SER A 62 -20.63 11.63 -12.03
C SER A 62 -20.10 13.06 -11.93
N MET A 63 -19.40 13.41 -10.84
CA MET A 63 -18.73 14.71 -10.67
C MET A 63 -17.63 14.92 -11.72
N ALA A 64 -16.86 13.89 -12.02
CA ALA A 64 -15.82 13.94 -13.05
C ALA A 64 -16.41 14.20 -14.45
N VAL A 65 -17.48 13.50 -14.80
CA VAL A 65 -18.19 13.69 -16.07
C VAL A 65 -18.77 15.11 -16.14
N HIS A 66 -19.40 15.56 -15.08
CA HIS A 66 -19.98 16.91 -14.99
C HIS A 66 -18.93 18.01 -15.22
N TYR A 67 -17.74 17.84 -14.66
CA TYR A 67 -16.64 18.76 -14.90
C TYR A 67 -16.29 18.91 -16.39
N TYR A 68 -16.31 17.83 -17.15
CA TYR A 68 -15.99 17.86 -18.59
C TYR A 68 -17.18 18.31 -19.46
N ASP A 69 -18.40 18.09 -19.01
CA ASP A 69 -19.60 18.49 -19.74
C ASP A 69 -19.86 20.00 -19.64
N GLU A 70 -19.60 20.62 -18.50
CA GLU A 70 -19.77 22.05 -18.31
C GLU A 70 -18.47 22.83 -18.53
N ASP A 71 -18.55 23.88 -19.32
CA ASP A 71 -17.40 24.72 -19.67
C ASP A 71 -17.08 25.80 -18.61
N ASP A 72 -18.10 26.32 -17.92
CA ASP A 72 -18.01 27.44 -16.99
C ASP A 72 -18.07 26.99 -15.50
N LEU A 73 -17.35 25.92 -15.16
CA LEU A 73 -17.28 25.44 -13.79
C LEU A 73 -16.17 26.12 -12.99
N GLU A 74 -16.53 26.60 -11.79
CA GLU A 74 -15.54 27.05 -10.81
C GLU A 74 -14.84 25.83 -10.15
N VAL A 75 -13.59 25.63 -10.49
CA VAL A 75 -12.79 24.50 -9.97
C VAL A 75 -12.46 24.68 -8.47
N GLY A 76 -12.39 25.93 -8.02
CA GLY A 76 -11.97 26.25 -6.65
C GLY A 76 -10.45 26.17 -6.44
N ASN A 77 -10.04 26.32 -5.21
CA ASN A 77 -8.63 26.28 -4.84
C ASN A 77 -8.16 24.85 -4.56
N ALA A 78 -6.89 24.59 -4.85
CA ALA A 78 -6.27 23.32 -4.50
C ALA A 78 -6.25 23.13 -2.96
N ILE A 79 -6.83 22.06 -2.48
CA ILE A 79 -6.91 21.73 -1.05
C ILE A 79 -5.93 20.59 -0.75
N PRO A 80 -5.10 20.70 0.30
CA PRO A 80 -4.32 19.57 0.75
C PRO A 80 -5.24 18.51 1.37
N TYR A 81 -5.24 17.31 0.82
CA TYR A 81 -6.12 16.22 1.29
C TYR A 81 -5.43 14.86 1.19
N ASN A 82 -5.94 13.93 1.98
CA ASN A 82 -5.61 12.54 1.90
C ASN A 82 -6.84 11.77 1.41
N VAL A 83 -6.80 11.26 0.19
CA VAL A 83 -7.83 10.36 -0.31
C VAL A 83 -7.50 8.94 0.14
N VAL A 84 -8.39 8.35 0.92
CA VAL A 84 -8.36 6.93 1.23
C VAL A 84 -9.33 6.25 0.29
N VAL A 85 -8.80 5.54 -0.69
CA VAL A 85 -9.60 4.74 -1.62
C VAL A 85 -9.78 3.36 -1.00
N ASN A 86 -10.99 3.05 -0.53
CA ASN A 86 -11.35 1.72 -0.05
C ASN A 86 -11.68 0.80 -1.24
N HIS A 87 -10.73 0.65 -2.15
CA HIS A 87 -10.84 -0.40 -3.15
C HIS A 87 -10.38 -1.73 -2.54
N THR A 88 -11.25 -2.71 -2.59
CA THR A 88 -10.82 -4.10 -2.57
C THR A 88 -10.05 -4.33 -3.86
N ILE A 89 -8.75 -4.10 -3.81
CA ILE A 89 -7.86 -4.44 -4.91
C ILE A 89 -7.94 -5.95 -5.03
N VAL A 90 -8.67 -6.44 -6.01
CA VAL A 90 -8.61 -7.85 -6.38
C VAL A 90 -7.28 -8.02 -7.10
N LEU A 91 -6.24 -8.23 -6.29
CA LEU A 91 -4.91 -8.58 -6.79
C LEU A 91 -5.05 -9.87 -7.61
N THR A 92 -4.48 -9.87 -8.79
CA THR A 92 -4.34 -11.10 -9.58
C THR A 92 -3.52 -12.12 -8.79
N ASP A 93 -3.68 -13.40 -9.11
CA ASP A 93 -2.94 -14.44 -8.39
C ASP A 93 -1.42 -14.33 -8.57
N GLU A 94 -0.98 -13.74 -9.68
CA GLU A 94 0.42 -13.41 -9.95
C GLU A 94 0.92 -12.28 -9.04
N GLU A 95 0.18 -11.21 -8.90
CA GLU A 95 0.52 -10.09 -7.99
C GLU A 95 0.52 -10.53 -6.52
N LYS A 96 -0.38 -11.43 -6.15
CA LYS A 96 -0.38 -12.04 -4.80
C LYS A 96 0.86 -12.89 -4.57
N ALA A 97 1.31 -13.63 -5.58
CA ALA A 97 2.52 -14.45 -5.49
C ALA A 97 3.77 -13.58 -5.35
N GLU A 98 3.88 -12.52 -6.12
CA GLU A 98 4.99 -11.56 -6.04
C GLU A 98 5.03 -10.84 -4.68
N ALA A 99 3.89 -10.37 -4.20
CA ALA A 99 3.79 -9.73 -2.88
C ALA A 99 4.20 -10.68 -1.75
N ARG A 100 3.83 -11.97 -1.82
CA ARG A 100 4.27 -12.99 -0.86
C ARG A 100 5.76 -13.24 -0.93
N GLN A 101 6.34 -13.32 -2.13
CA GLN A 101 7.79 -13.50 -2.28
C GLN A 101 8.57 -12.32 -1.73
N GLN A 102 8.14 -11.09 -2.00
CA GLN A 102 8.77 -9.89 -1.47
C GLN A 102 8.67 -9.82 0.06
N ALA A 103 7.53 -10.15 0.63
CA ALA A 103 7.35 -10.19 2.09
C ALA A 103 8.25 -11.27 2.74
N LEU A 104 8.35 -12.46 2.14
CA LEU A 104 9.23 -13.54 2.60
C LEU A 104 10.71 -13.15 2.52
N ALA A 105 11.12 -12.53 1.43
CA ALA A 105 12.50 -12.08 1.26
C ALA A 105 12.88 -11.00 2.29
N GLN A 106 12.00 -10.06 2.56
CA GLN A 106 12.21 -9.04 3.59
C GLN A 106 12.29 -9.66 5.00
N TYR A 107 11.42 -10.59 5.32
CA TYR A 107 11.44 -11.29 6.60
C TYR A 107 12.74 -12.08 6.80
N GLN A 108 13.18 -12.82 5.79
CA GLN A 108 14.43 -13.57 5.84
C GLN A 108 15.66 -12.65 5.99
N ALA A 109 15.67 -11.53 5.29
CA ALA A 109 16.75 -10.54 5.40
C ALA A 109 16.80 -9.91 6.81
N GLU A 110 15.66 -9.62 7.40
CA GLU A 110 15.55 -9.07 8.75
C GLU A 110 15.99 -10.09 9.81
N GLU A 111 15.59 -11.35 9.68
CA GLU A 111 16.02 -12.42 10.59
C GLU A 111 17.53 -12.69 10.50
N LEU A 112 18.09 -12.71 9.30
CA LEU A 112 19.53 -12.82 9.11
C LEU A 112 20.28 -11.66 9.76
N ARG A 113 19.77 -10.44 9.62
CA ARG A 113 20.36 -9.26 10.26
C ARG A 113 20.31 -9.36 11.78
N LYS A 114 19.18 -9.78 12.35
CA LYS A 114 19.03 -10.02 13.80
C LYS A 114 20.01 -11.09 14.33
N LEU A 115 20.20 -12.15 13.56
CA LEU A 115 21.17 -13.21 13.90
C LEU A 115 22.62 -12.73 13.84
N GLN A 116 22.96 -11.88 12.87
CA GLN A 116 24.29 -11.28 12.77
C GLN A 116 24.57 -10.30 13.92
N ASP A 117 23.57 -9.50 14.28
CA ASP A 117 23.69 -8.56 15.41
C ASP A 117 23.83 -9.31 16.74
N ARG A 118 23.12 -10.43 16.92
CA ARG A 118 23.29 -11.31 18.09
C ARG A 118 24.69 -11.94 18.18
N LYS A 119 25.29 -12.29 17.04
CA LYS A 119 26.68 -12.79 17.01
C LYS A 119 27.69 -11.69 17.32
N ARG A 120 27.38 -10.45 16.97
CA ARG A 120 28.26 -9.30 17.17
C ARG A 120 28.19 -8.74 18.59
N SER A 121 27.06 -8.93 19.27
CA SER A 121 26.84 -8.44 20.64
C SER A 121 27.19 -9.45 21.74
N LYS A 122 27.68 -10.65 21.40
CA LYS A 122 28.27 -11.54 22.41
C LYS A 122 29.62 -10.98 22.78
N PRO A 123 29.80 -10.50 24.02
CA PRO A 123 31.14 -10.16 24.50
C PRO A 123 31.97 -11.45 24.50
N LYS A 124 33.15 -11.36 23.97
CA LYS A 124 34.16 -12.37 24.01
C LYS A 124 34.61 -12.55 25.48
N ASN A 125 33.82 -13.25 26.26
CA ASN A 125 34.26 -13.78 27.53
C ASN A 125 34.86 -15.14 27.24
N GLU A 126 36.09 -15.07 26.82
CA GLU A 126 36.96 -16.21 26.83
C GLU A 126 37.40 -16.51 28.26
N ALA A 127 37.53 -17.75 28.47
CA ALA A 127 38.23 -18.42 29.53
C ALA A 127 37.41 -18.78 30.78
N GLY A 128 37.17 -20.02 30.91
CA GLY A 128 36.99 -20.68 32.18
C GLY A 128 35.82 -21.62 32.38
N THR A 129 35.05 -21.92 31.35
CA THR A 129 33.86 -22.79 31.51
C THR A 129 33.79 -24.02 30.62
N GLU A 130 34.84 -24.38 29.94
CA GLU A 130 34.85 -25.59 29.14
C GLU A 130 34.89 -26.88 30.00
N GLU A 131 35.51 -26.85 31.15
CA GLU A 131 35.58 -28.01 32.03
C GLU A 131 34.27 -28.31 32.76
N ALA A 132 33.47 -27.29 33.06
CA ALA A 132 32.18 -27.49 33.71
C ALA A 132 31.12 -28.08 32.78
N CYS A 133 31.13 -27.79 31.50
CA CYS A 133 30.18 -28.29 30.50
C CYS A 133 30.46 -29.76 30.14
N THR A 134 31.68 -30.22 30.14
CA THR A 134 32.03 -31.61 29.83
C THR A 134 31.74 -32.56 30.95
N SER A 135 31.78 -32.13 32.22
CA SER A 135 31.40 -32.97 33.37
C SER A 135 29.88 -33.21 33.48
N ILE A 136 29.08 -32.23 33.08
CA ILE A 136 27.60 -32.32 33.06
C ILE A 136 27.13 -33.23 31.94
N LEU A 137 27.77 -33.18 30.77
CA LEU A 137 27.43 -34.03 29.61
C LEU A 137 27.81 -35.52 29.85
N LYS A 138 28.79 -35.80 30.68
CA LYS A 138 29.20 -37.21 31.02
C LYS A 138 28.24 -37.90 31.93
N VAL A 139 27.46 -37.19 32.73
CA VAL A 139 26.48 -37.77 33.65
C VAL A 139 25.19 -38.26 32.93
N HIS A 140 24.94 -37.75 31.74
CA HIS A 140 23.71 -38.04 30.99
C HIS A 140 23.80 -39.28 30.09
N ILE A 141 24.96 -39.91 29.93
CA ILE A 141 25.13 -41.01 28.97
C ILE A 141 25.16 -42.38 29.65
N ILE A 142 25.23 -42.44 30.96
CA ILE A 142 25.32 -43.70 31.65
C ILE A 142 23.96 -44.16 32.18
N SER A 143 23.14 -44.67 31.37
CA SER A 143 22.00 -45.49 31.85
C SER A 143 20.61 -45.06 31.40
N GLY A 144 20.32 -44.85 30.20
CA GLY A 144 18.94 -44.96 29.68
C GLY A 144 17.73 -44.57 30.55
N LYS A 145 17.96 -43.89 31.67
CA LYS A 145 16.91 -43.38 32.59
C LYS A 145 17.26 -41.96 32.96
N VAL A 146 16.40 -41.07 32.55
CA VAL A 146 16.38 -39.66 32.97
C VAL A 146 16.10 -39.65 34.48
N CYS A 147 17.10 -39.35 35.28
CA CYS A 147 16.90 -38.92 36.65
C CYS A 147 17.03 -37.41 36.69
N ILE A 148 15.92 -36.77 36.90
CA ILE A 148 15.86 -35.33 37.27
C ILE A 148 16.03 -35.31 38.79
N SER A 149 17.08 -34.71 39.23
CA SER A 149 17.18 -34.23 40.61
C SER A 149 17.79 -32.84 40.60
#